data_d1806da58e5a54d4b33b7d49e641f9f6
#
_entry.id   d1806da58e5a54d4b33b7d49e641f9f6
#
_cell.length_a   1.000
_cell.length_b   1.000
_cell.length_c   1.000
_cell.angle_alpha   90.00
_cell.angle_beta   90.00
_cell.angle_gamma   90.00
#
_symmetry.space_group_name_H-M   'P 1'
#
loop_
_entity.id
_entity.type
_entity.pdbx_description
1 polymer ?
#
loop_
_entity_poly.entity_id
_entity_poly.type
_entity_poly.pdbx_seq_one_letter_code
_entity_poly.pdbx_strand_id
1 'polypeptide(L)'
;MKTTLKLLNQRPIAYYPIYRQVTGSTTAGILLSQLMYWFSKKDKFYKTDEDIKNETLLTEKELKTAKNKVKKLSFIKVTREGIPAKTYYEINWGEYEKVLNEYEKAEKKEPNNIGRKGQSGKDERDEH
;
A
#
# COMPACT_ATOMS: atom_id res chain seq x y z
N MET A 1 19.53 -22.10 -14.89
CA MET A 1 18.15 -22.56 -14.65
C MET A 1 17.81 -22.70 -13.20
N LYS A 2 18.64 -23.38 -12.43
CA LYS A 2 18.34 -23.56 -11.02
C LYS A 2 18.30 -22.26 -10.24
N THR A 3 19.23 -21.36 -10.55
CA THR A 3 19.24 -20.05 -9.90
C THR A 3 17.98 -19.27 -10.22
N THR A 4 17.57 -19.32 -11.49
CA THR A 4 16.35 -18.64 -11.90
C THR A 4 15.13 -19.18 -11.17
N LEU A 5 15.07 -20.51 -11.03
CA LEU A 5 13.96 -21.13 -10.31
C LEU A 5 13.95 -20.74 -8.85
N LYS A 6 15.13 -20.63 -8.23
CA LYS A 6 15.20 -20.18 -6.85
C LYS A 6 14.67 -18.76 -6.69
N LEU A 7 15.00 -17.89 -7.63
CA LEU A 7 14.50 -16.52 -7.56
C LEU A 7 13.00 -16.47 -7.73
N LEU A 8 12.46 -17.32 -8.61
CA LEU A 8 11.01 -17.36 -8.82
C LEU A 8 10.28 -17.96 -7.63
N ASN A 9 10.97 -18.74 -6.81
CA ASN A 9 10.36 -19.33 -5.63
C ASN A 9 10.34 -18.39 -4.44
N GLN A 10 10.97 -17.23 -4.54
CA GLN A 10 10.87 -16.24 -3.49
C GLN A 10 9.44 -15.76 -3.39
N ARG A 11 9.05 -15.44 -2.17
CA ARG A 11 7.68 -15.00 -1.94
C ARG A 11 7.47 -13.61 -2.51
N PRO A 12 6.62 -13.46 -3.52
CA PRO A 12 6.35 -12.13 -4.05
C PRO A 12 5.43 -11.36 -3.13
N ILE A 13 5.44 -10.04 -3.26
CA ILE A 13 4.44 -9.22 -2.61
C ILE A 13 3.61 -8.54 -3.70
N ALA A 14 2.33 -8.35 -3.39
CA ALA A 14 1.45 -7.64 -4.31
C ALA A 14 1.64 -6.15 -4.14
N TYR A 15 1.54 -5.42 -5.22
CA TYR A 15 1.56 -3.97 -5.20
C TYR A 15 0.28 -3.48 -5.87
N TYR A 16 -0.48 -2.64 -5.18
CA TYR A 16 -1.73 -2.11 -5.69
C TYR A 16 -1.56 -0.63 -5.97
N PRO A 17 -1.56 -0.23 -7.25
CA PRO A 17 -1.33 1.18 -7.59
C PRO A 17 -2.27 2.16 -6.91
N ILE A 18 -3.51 1.74 -6.62
CA ILE A 18 -4.44 2.61 -5.91
C ILE A 18 -3.86 3.06 -4.56
N TYR A 19 -3.07 2.21 -3.91
CA TYR A 19 -2.51 2.57 -2.62
C TYR A 19 -1.42 3.63 -2.73
N ARG A 20 -0.80 3.76 -3.90
CA ARG A 20 0.10 4.88 -4.12
C ARG A 20 -0.67 6.19 -4.12
N GLN A 21 -1.84 6.20 -4.72
CA GLN A 21 -2.68 7.39 -4.71
C GLN A 21 -3.16 7.72 -3.29
N VAL A 22 -3.60 6.70 -2.57
CA VAL A 22 -4.13 6.89 -1.23
C VAL A 22 -3.07 7.42 -0.27
N THR A 23 -1.85 6.90 -0.37
CA THR A 23 -0.76 7.29 0.53
C THR A 23 0.05 8.46 0.03
N GLY A 24 0.05 8.70 -1.28
CA GLY A 24 0.81 9.81 -1.85
C GLY A 24 2.23 9.49 -2.23
N SER A 25 2.69 8.24 -2.08
CA SER A 25 4.04 7.89 -2.51
C SER A 25 4.14 6.41 -2.83
N THR A 26 5.14 6.08 -3.66
CA THR A 26 5.35 4.70 -4.07
C THR A 26 5.76 3.81 -2.90
N THR A 27 6.69 4.26 -2.07
CA THR A 27 7.15 3.43 -0.95
C THR A 27 6.03 3.20 0.06
N ALA A 28 5.22 4.22 0.32
CA ALA A 28 4.09 4.05 1.22
C ALA A 28 3.02 3.15 0.60
N GLY A 29 2.86 3.21 -0.73
CA GLY A 29 1.97 2.30 -1.43
C GLY A 29 2.41 0.87 -1.33
N ILE A 30 3.72 0.63 -1.41
CA ILE A 30 4.28 -0.71 -1.23
C ILE A 30 4.02 -1.19 0.20
N LEU A 31 4.29 -0.33 1.18
CA LEU A 31 4.06 -0.69 2.57
C LEU A 31 2.59 -1.01 2.81
N LEU A 32 1.70 -0.14 2.35
CA LEU A 32 0.27 -0.38 2.54
C LEU A 32 -0.18 -1.67 1.86
N SER A 33 0.32 -1.93 0.66
CA SER A 33 -0.01 -3.17 -0.04
C SER A 33 0.35 -4.39 0.80
N GLN A 34 1.54 -4.35 1.42
CA GLN A 34 1.98 -5.48 2.23
C GLN A 34 1.17 -5.59 3.52
N LEU A 35 0.86 -4.45 4.14
CA LEU A 35 0.02 -4.47 5.33
C LEU A 35 -1.37 -5.03 5.00
N MET A 36 -1.92 -4.66 3.84
CA MET A 36 -3.24 -5.16 3.46
C MET A 36 -3.23 -6.67 3.22
N TYR A 37 -2.11 -7.21 2.77
CA TYR A 37 -1.98 -8.65 2.69
C TYR A 37 -2.20 -9.29 4.07
N TRP A 38 -1.56 -8.72 5.11
CA TRP A 38 -1.71 -9.26 6.46
C TRP A 38 -3.10 -8.97 7.03
N PHE A 39 -3.69 -7.80 6.69
CA PHE A 39 -5.05 -7.50 7.13
C PHE A 39 -6.08 -8.45 6.52
N SER A 40 -5.77 -9.06 5.38
CA SER A 40 -6.66 -10.07 4.82
C SER A 40 -6.71 -11.31 5.70
N LYS A 41 -5.76 -11.44 6.63
CA LYS A 41 -5.70 -12.59 7.53
C LYS A 41 -6.15 -12.26 8.94
N LYS A 42 -5.87 -11.03 9.41
CA LYS A 42 -6.24 -10.58 10.75
C LYS A 42 -6.46 -9.08 10.74
N ASP A 43 -7.46 -8.64 11.49
CA ASP A 43 -7.76 -7.21 11.58
C ASP A 43 -6.73 -6.44 12.40
N LYS A 44 -5.97 -7.14 13.23
CA LYS A 44 -4.93 -6.52 14.05
C LYS A 44 -3.77 -7.51 14.17
N PHE A 45 -2.56 -7.01 13.96
CA PHE A 45 -1.36 -7.83 14.07
C PHE A 45 -0.18 -6.95 14.45
N TYR A 46 0.90 -7.59 14.89
CA TYR A 46 2.13 -6.84 15.12
C TYR A 46 3.18 -7.27 14.12
N LYS A 47 4.02 -6.31 13.75
CA LYS A 47 5.17 -6.54 12.87
C LYS A 47 6.29 -5.62 13.31
N THR A 48 7.50 -6.15 13.34
CA THR A 48 8.67 -5.32 13.59
C THR A 48 9.07 -4.65 12.29
N ASP A 49 9.81 -3.56 12.41
CA ASP A 49 10.37 -2.91 11.22
C ASP A 49 11.27 -3.87 10.46
N GLU A 50 11.99 -4.72 11.20
CA GLU A 50 12.86 -5.71 10.57
C GLU A 50 12.06 -6.69 9.71
N ASP A 51 10.92 -7.16 10.23
CA ASP A 51 10.05 -8.05 9.47
C ASP A 51 9.60 -7.39 8.17
N ILE A 52 9.17 -6.13 8.27
CA ILE A 52 8.68 -5.43 7.10
C ILE A 52 9.79 -5.19 6.09
N LYS A 53 10.98 -4.82 6.56
CA LYS A 53 12.10 -4.63 5.65
C LYS A 53 12.46 -5.92 4.94
N ASN A 54 12.40 -7.04 5.65
CA ASN A 54 12.68 -8.34 5.03
C ASN A 54 11.65 -8.71 3.99
N GLU A 55 10.39 -8.34 4.20
CA GLU A 55 9.31 -8.66 3.27
C GLU A 55 9.29 -7.75 2.06
N THR A 56 9.59 -6.47 2.23
CA THR A 56 9.46 -5.48 1.17
C THR A 56 10.77 -5.03 0.57
N LEU A 57 11.88 -5.25 1.27
CA LEU A 57 13.21 -4.75 0.92
C LEU A 57 13.28 -3.23 0.88
N LEU A 58 12.35 -2.57 1.53
CA LEU A 58 12.47 -1.13 1.74
C LEU A 58 13.67 -0.86 2.65
N THR A 59 14.40 0.21 2.37
CA THR A 59 15.48 0.62 3.25
C THR A 59 14.87 1.19 4.54
N GLU A 60 15.71 1.33 5.54
CA GLU A 60 15.25 1.89 6.81
C GLU A 60 14.66 3.28 6.63
N LYS A 61 15.30 4.10 5.82
CA LYS A 61 14.81 5.45 5.56
C LYS A 61 13.49 5.43 4.80
N GLU A 62 13.39 4.56 3.79
CA GLU A 62 12.16 4.43 3.03
C GLU A 62 11.02 3.95 3.91
N LEU A 63 11.29 2.98 4.77
CA LEU A 63 10.28 2.47 5.67
C LEU A 63 9.79 3.53 6.64
N LYS A 64 10.72 4.30 7.20
CA LYS A 64 10.35 5.36 8.14
C LYS A 64 9.42 6.37 7.48
N THR A 65 9.76 6.80 6.26
CA THR A 65 8.94 7.75 5.53
C THR A 65 7.58 7.14 5.19
N ALA A 66 7.59 5.88 4.74
CA ALA A 66 6.35 5.20 4.38
C ALA A 66 5.45 5.03 5.59
N LYS A 67 6.00 4.66 6.75
CA LYS A 67 5.20 4.51 7.96
C LYS A 67 4.55 5.81 8.37
N ASN A 68 5.27 6.91 8.24
CA ASN A 68 4.71 8.21 8.60
C ASN A 68 3.49 8.53 7.74
N LYS A 69 3.53 8.18 6.47
CA LYS A 69 2.38 8.40 5.59
C LYS A 69 1.23 7.45 5.90
N VAL A 70 1.53 6.19 6.18
CA VAL A 70 0.51 5.21 6.52
C VAL A 70 -0.20 5.57 7.82
N LYS A 71 0.54 6.09 8.80
CA LYS A 71 -0.05 6.50 10.07
C LYS A 71 -1.10 7.60 9.91
N LYS A 72 -1.05 8.34 8.84
CA LYS A 72 -2.00 9.43 8.59
C LYS A 72 -3.31 8.96 7.98
N LEU A 73 -3.38 7.70 7.55
CA LEU A 73 -4.60 7.17 6.95
C LEU A 73 -5.65 6.94 8.03
N SER A 74 -6.87 7.36 7.73
CA SER A 74 -7.96 7.27 8.71
C SER A 74 -8.34 5.84 9.04
N PHE A 75 -8.04 4.90 8.15
CA PHE A 75 -8.45 3.52 8.35
C PHE A 75 -7.36 2.64 8.95
N ILE A 76 -6.18 3.19 9.23
CA ILE A 76 -5.08 2.43 9.81
C ILE A 76 -4.74 3.03 11.18
N LYS A 77 -4.61 2.15 12.17
CA LYS A 77 -4.19 2.55 13.50
C LYS A 77 -2.88 1.85 13.82
N VAL A 78 -1.88 2.62 14.20
CA VAL A 78 -0.56 2.08 14.55
C VAL A 78 -0.29 2.42 16.00
N THR A 79 -0.08 1.39 16.83
CA THR A 79 0.13 1.59 18.26
C THR A 79 1.32 0.77 18.73
N ARG A 80 1.87 1.17 19.88
CA ARG A 80 2.90 0.40 20.56
C ARG A 80 2.30 -0.15 21.83
N GLU A 81 2.33 -1.47 21.99
CA GLU A 81 1.67 -2.13 23.10
C GLU A 81 2.55 -3.23 23.68
N GLY A 82 2.41 -3.46 24.96
CA GLY A 82 3.05 -4.58 25.62
C GLY A 82 4.40 -4.26 26.21
N ILE A 83 4.96 -5.23 26.94
CA ILE A 83 6.27 -5.18 27.57
C ILE A 83 6.98 -6.47 27.25
N PRO A 84 7.99 -6.47 26.38
CA PRO A 84 8.51 -5.33 25.63
C PRO A 84 7.51 -4.82 24.60
N ALA A 85 7.58 -3.54 24.28
CA ALA A 85 6.61 -2.92 23.39
C ALA A 85 6.76 -3.44 21.97
N LYS A 86 5.62 -3.69 21.33
CA LYS A 86 5.57 -4.14 19.94
C LYS A 86 4.68 -3.19 19.15
N THR A 87 4.98 -3.03 17.87
CA THR A 87 4.18 -2.17 17.00
C THR A 87 3.03 -2.98 16.42
N TYR A 88 1.81 -2.56 16.73
CA TYR A 88 0.60 -3.18 16.22
C TYR A 88 -0.03 -2.33 15.13
N TYR A 89 -0.56 -3.01 14.14
CA TYR A 89 -1.29 -2.38 13.04
C TYR A 89 -2.71 -2.91 13.09
N GLU A 90 -3.66 -2.00 13.00
CA GLU A 90 -5.07 -2.35 13.07
C GLU A 90 -5.83 -1.63 11.98
N ILE A 91 -6.79 -2.31 11.32
CA ILE A 91 -7.55 -1.72 10.25
C ILE A 91 -9.01 -1.53 10.66
N ASN A 92 -9.58 -0.43 10.20
CA ASN A 92 -11.02 -0.17 10.29
C ASN A 92 -11.58 -0.34 8.89
N TRP A 93 -12.25 -1.46 8.66
CA TRP A 93 -12.74 -1.80 7.33
C TRP A 93 -13.81 -0.84 6.82
N GLY A 94 -14.64 -0.30 7.73
CA GLY A 94 -15.65 0.68 7.33
C GLY A 94 -15.02 1.94 6.78
N GLU A 95 -14.01 2.47 7.47
CA GLU A 95 -13.27 3.63 6.98
C GLU A 95 -12.52 3.33 5.70
N TYR A 96 -11.95 2.13 5.61
CA TYR A 96 -11.22 1.71 4.41
C TYR A 96 -12.13 1.78 3.20
N GLU A 97 -13.32 1.19 3.29
CA GLU A 97 -14.28 1.19 2.17
C GLU A 97 -14.67 2.61 1.80
N LYS A 98 -14.90 3.44 2.80
CA LYS A 98 -15.30 4.82 2.56
C LYS A 98 -14.24 5.57 1.76
N VAL A 99 -12.98 5.45 2.19
CA VAL A 99 -11.88 6.14 1.52
C VAL A 99 -11.69 5.61 0.11
N LEU A 100 -11.69 4.29 -0.05
CA LEU A 100 -11.46 3.70 -1.36
C LEU A 100 -12.59 4.03 -2.34
N ASN A 101 -13.82 4.11 -1.85
CA ASN A 101 -14.94 4.48 -2.70
C ASN A 101 -14.79 5.90 -3.23
N GLU A 102 -14.25 6.79 -2.42
CA GLU A 102 -14.03 8.17 -2.86
C GLU A 102 -13.03 8.22 -4.01
N TYR A 103 -11.97 7.42 -3.91
CA TYR A 103 -11.00 7.38 -5.00
C TYR A 103 -11.58 6.75 -6.26
N GLU A 104 -12.42 5.73 -6.11
CA GLU A 104 -13.08 5.12 -7.24
C GLU A 104 -14.00 6.10 -7.95
N LYS A 105 -14.75 6.88 -7.19
CA LYS A 105 -15.67 7.85 -7.78
C LYS A 105 -14.93 8.91 -8.55
N ALA A 106 -13.83 9.39 -8.01
CA ALA A 106 -13.02 10.39 -8.70
C ALA A 106 -12.48 9.83 -10.01
N GLU A 107 -12.04 8.60 -9.98
CA GLU A 107 -11.50 7.96 -11.16
C GLU A 107 -12.55 7.80 -12.24
N LYS A 108 -13.76 7.44 -11.85
CA LYS A 108 -14.84 7.25 -12.80
C LYS A 108 -15.28 8.56 -13.44
N LYS A 109 -15.16 9.66 -12.72
CA LYS A 109 -15.55 10.95 -13.28
C LYS A 109 -14.58 11.45 -14.32
N GLU A 110 -13.31 11.17 -14.13
CA GLU A 110 -12.30 11.73 -15.01
C GLU A 110 -12.37 11.25 -16.43
N PRO A 111 -12.54 9.97 -16.68
CA PRO A 111 -12.52 9.49 -18.05
C PRO A 111 -13.63 10.04 -18.89
N ASN A 112 -14.70 10.45 -18.29
CA ASN A 112 -15.80 10.99 -19.05
C ASN A 112 -15.48 12.29 -19.71
N ASN A 113 -14.50 12.91 -19.22
CA ASN A 113 -14.09 14.13 -19.81
C ASN A 113 -13.24 13.93 -20.99
N ILE A 114 -12.86 12.85 -21.24
CA ILE A 114 -11.97 12.68 -22.13
C ILE A 114 -12.23 12.64 -23.31
N GLY A 115 -12.78 12.74 -23.17
CA GLY A 115 -12.87 12.82 -24.14
C GLY A 115 -11.62 13.19 -24.48
N ARG A 116 -11.39 12.92 -24.03
CA ARG A 116 -10.79 13.08 -24.25
C ARG A 116 -9.86 13.17 -24.47
N LYS A 117 -9.75 13.33 -24.54
CA LYS A 117 -9.22 13.51 -24.88
C LYS A 117 -8.38 13.27 -25.14
N GLY A 118 -8.32 12.92 -24.95
CA GLY A 118 -7.89 12.78 -25.31
C GLY A 118 -7.03 12.46 -25.15
N GLN A 119 -6.80 12.28 -25.16
CA GLN A 119 -6.32 12.02 -25.22
C GLN A 119 -5.52 11.82 -24.98
N SER A 120 -5.29 11.97 -24.98
CA SER A 120 -4.85 11.81 -24.95
C SER A 120 -4.09 11.51 -24.56
N GLY A 121 -3.60 11.29 -24.40
CA GLY A 121 -3.29 11.05 -24.23
C GLY A 121 -2.56 10.65 -23.63
N LYS A 122 -2.17 10.53 -23.55
CA LYS A 122 -1.98 10.16 -23.32
C LYS A 122 -1.34 9.67 -22.94
N ASP A 123 -1.18 9.60 -22.72
CA ASP A 123 -1.04 9.17 -22.75
C ASP A 123 -0.44 8.78 -22.24
N GLU A 124 -0.27 8.77 -21.82
CA GLU A 124 -0.31 8.43 -21.80
C GLU A 124 0.10 8.04 -21.40
N ARG A 125 0.31 7.88 -21.23
CA ARG A 125 0.09 7.45 -21.33
C ARG A 125 0.36 7.10 -21.05
N ASP A 126 0.24 6.97 -20.72
CA ASP A 126 -0.10 6.60 -20.90
C ASP A 126 -0.01 6.21 -20.58
N GLU A 127 -0.11 6.10 -20.22
CA GLU A 127 -0.58 5.78 -20.30
C GLU A 127 -0.72 5.64 -20.01
N HIS A 128 -0.68 5.30 -19.87
CA HIS A 128 -1.35 5.25 -20.03
C HIS A 128 -1.36 5.09 -19.85
#